data_96f3be3ad81130f3387b987b3021f7e4
#
_entry.id   96f3be3ad81130f3387b987b3021f7e4
#
_cell.length_a   1.000
_cell.length_b   1.000
_cell.length_c   1.000
_cell.angle_alpha   90.00
_cell.angle_beta   90.00
_cell.angle_gamma   90.00
#
_symmetry.space_group_name_H-M   'P 1'
#
loop_
_entity.id
_entity.type
_entity.pdbx_description
1 polymer ?
#
loop_
_entity_poly.entity_id
_entity_poly.type
_entity_poly.pdbx_seq_one_letter_code
_entity_poly.pdbx_strand_id
1 'polypeptide(L)'
;TFNSKIPDNVPSEMAPLAEPLTIALHALHRANVKAGEYVAIIGAGAIGLMAALSARHYKATPILIDIVEERLRYAQKLGVPYVLNAADDQVIDAIKNITHGTMAQVVIEASGANSAIRNTLDLASFAGRISFTGWPKQETSLPTNLITYKELDLRGSRTSAGEFDEALRMLSTLEINPQDVVSKVVNLDEIPDAVKELDRYPERYLKINAVFH
;
A
#
# COMPACT_ATOMS: atom_id res chain seq x y z
N THR A 1 -0.18 -27.06 -8.28
CA THR A 1 -0.66 -25.97 -9.19
C THR A 1 -1.44 -25.00 -8.33
N PHE A 2 -0.95 -23.78 -8.23
CA PHE A 2 -1.65 -22.69 -7.55
C PHE A 2 -2.68 -22.11 -8.52
N ASN A 3 -3.86 -22.69 -8.60
CA ASN A 3 -4.96 -22.19 -9.41
C ASN A 3 -6.07 -21.75 -8.46
N SER A 4 -6.27 -20.43 -8.33
CA SER A 4 -7.43 -19.87 -7.65
C SER A 4 -8.52 -19.60 -8.68
N LYS A 5 -9.75 -20.04 -8.39
CA LYS A 5 -10.90 -19.75 -9.25
C LYS A 5 -11.36 -18.31 -9.03
N ILE A 6 -11.51 -17.55 -10.12
CA ILE A 6 -12.11 -16.21 -10.09
C ILE A 6 -13.59 -16.38 -9.75
N PRO A 7 -14.12 -15.71 -8.70
CA PRO A 7 -15.55 -15.72 -8.38
C PRO A 7 -16.40 -15.19 -9.54
N ASP A 8 -17.56 -15.77 -9.76
CA ASP A 8 -18.43 -15.47 -10.92
C ASP A 8 -18.94 -14.02 -10.95
N ASN A 9 -18.92 -13.32 -9.80
CA ASN A 9 -19.32 -11.91 -9.68
C ASN A 9 -18.13 -10.93 -9.79
N VAL A 10 -16.91 -11.40 -10.03
CA VAL A 10 -15.75 -10.54 -10.31
C VAL A 10 -15.57 -10.45 -11.81
N PRO A 11 -15.75 -9.27 -12.44
CA PRO A 11 -15.56 -9.12 -13.87
C PRO A 11 -14.14 -9.50 -14.31
N SER A 12 -14.01 -10.18 -15.44
CA SER A 12 -12.72 -10.69 -15.93
C SER A 12 -11.69 -9.57 -16.15
N GLU A 13 -12.14 -8.40 -16.60
CA GLU A 13 -11.29 -7.21 -16.77
C GLU A 13 -10.81 -6.61 -15.45
N MET A 14 -11.44 -6.93 -14.33
CA MET A 14 -11.06 -6.48 -13.00
C MET A 14 -10.26 -7.53 -12.21
N ALA A 15 -10.38 -8.80 -12.58
CA ALA A 15 -9.71 -9.91 -11.90
C ALA A 15 -8.16 -9.78 -11.81
N PRO A 16 -7.45 -9.17 -12.79
CA PRO A 16 -6.00 -8.95 -12.69
C PRO A 16 -5.59 -8.10 -11.47
N LEU A 17 -6.51 -7.34 -10.88
CA LEU A 17 -6.24 -6.58 -9.65
C LEU A 17 -5.93 -7.49 -8.46
N ALA A 18 -6.32 -8.77 -8.49
CA ALA A 18 -5.98 -9.72 -7.42
C ALA A 18 -4.48 -9.83 -7.21
N GLU A 19 -3.67 -9.77 -8.29
CA GLU A 19 -2.20 -9.87 -8.16
C GLU A 19 -1.61 -8.74 -7.32
N PRO A 20 -1.76 -7.44 -7.66
CA PRO A 20 -1.22 -6.37 -6.81
C PRO A 20 -1.92 -6.27 -5.44
N LEU A 21 -3.17 -6.72 -5.30
CA LEU A 21 -3.82 -6.81 -4.01
C LEU A 21 -3.14 -7.84 -3.10
N THR A 22 -2.68 -8.99 -3.64
CA THR A 22 -1.92 -9.95 -2.84
C THR A 22 -0.63 -9.35 -2.28
N ILE A 23 0.04 -8.45 -3.02
CA ILE A 23 1.25 -7.77 -2.54
C ILE A 23 0.92 -6.89 -1.32
N ALA A 24 -0.18 -6.15 -1.39
CA ALA A 24 -0.64 -5.32 -0.28
C ALA A 24 -1.00 -6.16 0.96
N LEU A 25 -1.75 -7.26 0.76
CA LEU A 25 -2.12 -8.19 1.83
C LEU A 25 -0.89 -8.86 2.44
N HIS A 26 0.05 -9.33 1.59
CA HIS A 26 1.28 -9.94 2.07
C HIS A 26 2.11 -8.99 2.93
N ALA A 27 2.19 -7.71 2.55
CA ALA A 27 2.88 -6.70 3.36
C ALA A 27 2.26 -6.56 4.76
N LEU A 28 0.92 -6.54 4.86
CA LEU A 28 0.19 -6.48 6.12
C LEU A 28 0.38 -7.77 6.95
N HIS A 29 0.34 -8.95 6.32
CA HIS A 29 0.60 -10.23 6.97
C HIS A 29 2.05 -10.31 7.46
N ARG A 30 3.02 -9.89 6.66
CA ARG A 30 4.42 -9.84 7.06
C ARG A 30 4.64 -8.96 8.28
N ALA A 31 3.93 -7.84 8.37
CA ALA A 31 3.96 -6.97 9.53
C ALA A 31 3.06 -7.46 10.69
N ASN A 32 2.30 -8.56 10.49
CA ASN A 32 1.38 -9.12 11.49
C ASN A 32 0.43 -8.05 12.07
N VAL A 33 -0.24 -7.32 11.17
CA VAL A 33 -1.19 -6.26 11.53
C VAL A 33 -2.32 -6.81 12.38
N LYS A 34 -2.69 -6.09 13.43
CA LYS A 34 -3.77 -6.46 14.36
C LYS A 34 -4.83 -5.38 14.44
N ALA A 35 -6.03 -5.78 14.83
CA ALA A 35 -7.12 -4.86 15.10
C ALA A 35 -6.72 -3.82 16.16
N GLY A 36 -7.12 -2.56 15.93
CA GLY A 36 -6.84 -1.44 16.84
C GLY A 36 -5.46 -0.79 16.67
N GLU A 37 -4.56 -1.34 15.82
CA GLU A 37 -3.25 -0.75 15.58
C GLU A 37 -3.31 0.40 14.57
N TYR A 38 -2.41 1.37 14.73
CA TYR A 38 -2.12 2.37 13.71
C TYR A 38 -1.10 1.81 12.73
N VAL A 39 -1.41 1.92 11.43
CA VAL A 39 -0.57 1.44 10.33
C VAL A 39 -0.18 2.63 9.47
N ALA A 40 1.04 3.10 9.59
CA ALA A 40 1.59 4.10 8.67
C ALA A 40 2.01 3.44 7.36
N ILE A 41 1.51 3.94 6.24
CA ILE A 41 1.76 3.39 4.90
C ILE A 41 2.37 4.48 4.04
N ILE A 42 3.59 4.27 3.56
CA ILE A 42 4.32 5.25 2.76
C ILE A 42 4.24 4.86 1.28
N GLY A 43 3.64 5.74 0.49
CA GLY A 43 3.32 5.56 -0.92
C GLY A 43 1.83 5.32 -1.15
N ALA A 44 1.14 6.25 -1.79
CA ALA A 44 -0.28 6.15 -2.17
C ALA A 44 -0.47 5.70 -3.63
N GLY A 45 0.44 4.88 -4.14
CA GLY A 45 0.23 4.13 -5.39
C GLY A 45 -0.79 2.99 -5.20
N ALA A 46 -1.01 2.19 -6.23
CA ALA A 46 -2.00 1.10 -6.19
C ALA A 46 -1.80 0.15 -4.98
N ILE A 47 -0.55 -0.25 -4.70
CA ILE A 47 -0.26 -1.17 -3.59
C ILE A 47 -0.52 -0.51 -2.24
N GLY A 48 -0.02 0.71 -2.01
CA GLY A 48 -0.21 1.40 -0.73
C GLY A 48 -1.67 1.78 -0.46
N LEU A 49 -2.42 2.20 -1.49
CA LEU A 49 -3.85 2.43 -1.37
C LEU A 49 -4.59 1.15 -0.98
N MET A 50 -4.34 0.03 -1.68
CA MET A 50 -4.95 -1.26 -1.36
C MET A 50 -4.53 -1.74 0.04
N ALA A 51 -3.28 -1.51 0.46
CA ALA A 51 -2.86 -1.81 1.83
C ALA A 51 -3.63 -0.99 2.87
N ALA A 52 -3.88 0.31 2.61
CA ALA A 52 -4.66 1.16 3.50
C ALA A 52 -6.12 0.69 3.61
N LEU A 53 -6.75 0.36 2.48
CA LEU A 53 -8.13 -0.16 2.47
C LEU A 53 -8.21 -1.53 3.16
N SER A 54 -7.25 -2.43 2.91
CA SER A 54 -7.19 -3.75 3.56
C SER A 54 -6.91 -3.66 5.07
N ALA A 55 -6.06 -2.71 5.50
CA ALA A 55 -5.82 -2.48 6.93
C ALA A 55 -7.12 -2.11 7.68
N ARG A 56 -8.01 -1.33 7.05
CA ARG A 56 -9.35 -1.06 7.61
C ARG A 56 -10.19 -2.33 7.74
N HIS A 57 -10.14 -3.21 6.75
CA HIS A 57 -10.81 -4.50 6.82
C HIS A 57 -10.34 -5.32 8.04
N TYR A 58 -9.03 -5.26 8.35
CA TYR A 58 -8.48 -5.86 9.57
C TYR A 58 -8.75 -5.07 10.85
N LYS A 59 -9.60 -4.02 10.78
CA LYS A 59 -9.94 -3.14 11.91
C LYS A 59 -8.73 -2.41 12.49
N ALA A 60 -7.69 -2.21 11.69
CA ALA A 60 -6.58 -1.32 11.97
C ALA A 60 -6.87 0.08 11.41
N THR A 61 -6.14 1.07 11.89
CA THR A 61 -6.29 2.48 11.48
C THR A 61 -5.14 2.89 10.56
N PRO A 62 -5.34 2.95 9.23
CA PRO A 62 -4.30 3.36 8.30
C PRO A 62 -4.05 4.87 8.36
N ILE A 63 -2.77 5.26 8.25
CA ILE A 63 -2.27 6.61 8.03
C ILE A 63 -1.49 6.55 6.72
N LEU A 64 -2.06 7.06 5.63
CA LEU A 64 -1.46 6.98 4.30
C LEU A 64 -0.62 8.24 4.02
N ILE A 65 0.60 8.05 3.55
CA ILE A 65 1.59 9.11 3.37
C ILE A 65 2.07 9.08 1.91
N ASP A 66 2.03 10.22 1.22
CA ASP A 66 2.56 10.38 -0.14
C ASP A 66 3.00 11.84 -0.37
N ILE A 67 3.71 12.10 -1.46
CA ILE A 67 4.05 13.45 -1.92
C ILE A 67 3.03 14.01 -2.92
N VAL A 68 2.16 13.16 -3.47
CA VAL A 68 1.16 13.52 -4.50
C VAL A 68 -0.18 13.78 -3.84
N GLU A 69 -0.52 15.05 -3.72
CA GLU A 69 -1.74 15.51 -3.04
C GLU A 69 -3.03 14.92 -3.64
N GLU A 70 -3.09 14.76 -4.96
CA GLU A 70 -4.24 14.19 -5.66
C GLU A 70 -4.52 12.75 -5.22
N ARG A 71 -3.48 11.95 -5.02
CA ARG A 71 -3.58 10.56 -4.54
C ARG A 71 -4.09 10.51 -3.09
N LEU A 72 -3.62 11.42 -2.25
CA LEU A 72 -4.05 11.54 -0.86
C LEU A 72 -5.52 11.94 -0.77
N ARG A 73 -5.96 12.94 -1.54
CA ARG A 73 -7.37 13.33 -1.62
C ARG A 73 -8.25 12.20 -2.13
N TYR A 74 -7.75 11.44 -3.10
CA TYR A 74 -8.48 10.30 -3.62
C TYR A 74 -8.64 9.20 -2.55
N ALA A 75 -7.57 8.84 -1.85
CA ALA A 75 -7.62 7.87 -0.75
C ALA A 75 -8.58 8.32 0.36
N GLN A 76 -8.62 9.62 0.67
CA GLN A 76 -9.55 10.17 1.65
C GLN A 76 -11.02 10.04 1.22
N LYS A 77 -11.33 10.24 -0.08
CA LYS A 77 -12.68 9.98 -0.63
C LYS A 77 -13.09 8.51 -0.51
N LEU A 78 -12.14 7.58 -0.57
CA LEU A 78 -12.36 6.15 -0.35
C LEU A 78 -12.44 5.77 1.13
N GLY A 79 -12.35 6.77 2.01
CA GLY A 79 -12.54 6.60 3.45
C GLY A 79 -11.27 6.21 4.21
N VAL A 80 -10.09 6.44 3.67
CA VAL A 80 -8.84 6.37 4.47
C VAL A 80 -8.89 7.52 5.49
N PRO A 81 -8.85 7.22 6.82
CA PRO A 81 -9.15 8.22 7.84
C PRO A 81 -8.08 9.30 7.97
N TYR A 82 -6.83 8.96 7.73
CA TYR A 82 -5.71 9.88 7.85
C TYR A 82 -4.85 9.81 6.59
N VAL A 83 -4.59 10.99 6.02
CA VAL A 83 -3.67 11.16 4.89
C VAL A 83 -2.70 12.29 5.21
N LEU A 84 -1.42 12.11 4.91
CA LEU A 84 -0.36 13.07 5.20
C LEU A 84 0.49 13.31 3.96
N ASN A 85 0.74 14.57 3.65
CA ASN A 85 1.64 14.92 2.56
C ASN A 85 3.10 14.92 3.05
N ALA A 86 3.93 14.04 2.48
CA ALA A 86 5.33 13.91 2.88
C ALA A 86 6.23 15.07 2.42
N ALA A 87 5.71 15.99 1.61
CA ALA A 87 6.35 17.27 1.32
C ALA A 87 6.23 18.28 2.49
N ASP A 88 5.35 17.99 3.46
CA ASP A 88 5.20 18.75 4.69
C ASP A 88 6.19 18.22 5.74
N ASP A 89 7.05 19.07 6.28
CA ASP A 89 8.08 18.72 7.28
C ASP A 89 7.52 18.24 8.64
N GLN A 90 6.17 18.25 8.81
CA GLN A 90 5.50 17.93 10.07
C GLN A 90 4.91 16.51 10.14
N VAL A 91 5.26 15.59 9.21
CA VAL A 91 4.68 14.23 9.16
C VAL A 91 4.87 13.48 10.48
N ILE A 92 6.04 13.56 11.11
CA ILE A 92 6.33 12.87 12.38
C ILE A 92 5.44 13.40 13.50
N ASP A 93 5.31 14.73 13.60
CA ASP A 93 4.46 15.35 14.63
C ASP A 93 2.97 15.06 14.37
N ALA A 94 2.54 15.04 13.11
CA ALA A 94 1.18 14.65 12.75
C ALA A 94 0.87 13.20 13.18
N ILE A 95 1.77 12.24 12.89
CA ILE A 95 1.62 10.85 13.34
C ILE A 95 1.60 10.78 14.86
N LYS A 96 2.49 11.49 15.54
CA LYS A 96 2.51 11.53 17.00
C LYS A 96 1.19 12.03 17.59
N ASN A 97 0.59 13.05 16.97
CA ASN A 97 -0.72 13.56 17.39
C ASN A 97 -1.85 12.56 17.12
N ILE A 98 -1.91 11.97 15.91
CA ILE A 98 -2.92 10.97 15.53
C ILE A 98 -2.86 9.75 16.47
N THR A 99 -1.65 9.32 16.83
CA THR A 99 -1.41 8.13 17.64
C THR A 99 -1.32 8.43 19.15
N HIS A 100 -1.69 9.63 19.58
CA HIS A 100 -1.61 10.07 20.99
C HIS A 100 -0.23 9.85 21.62
N GLY A 101 0.82 10.08 20.85
CA GLY A 101 2.22 10.00 21.29
C GLY A 101 2.87 8.62 21.14
N THR A 102 2.13 7.57 20.78
CA THR A 102 2.66 6.19 20.72
C THR A 102 3.41 5.87 19.44
N MET A 103 3.25 6.65 18.37
CA MET A 103 3.68 6.38 17.01
C MET A 103 2.97 5.17 16.41
N ALA A 104 3.26 4.81 15.15
CA ALA A 104 2.59 3.71 14.45
C ALA A 104 3.16 2.35 14.87
N GLN A 105 2.32 1.42 15.31
CA GLN A 105 2.73 0.05 15.65
C GLN A 105 3.22 -0.72 14.44
N VAL A 106 2.72 -0.37 13.26
CA VAL A 106 3.14 -0.94 11.98
C VAL A 106 3.49 0.16 11.00
N VAL A 107 4.56 -0.04 10.25
CA VAL A 107 4.91 0.79 9.10
C VAL A 107 5.05 -0.09 7.85
N ILE A 108 4.34 0.25 6.79
CA ILE A 108 4.46 -0.39 5.47
C ILE A 108 5.15 0.60 4.53
N GLU A 109 6.29 0.21 4.00
CA GLU A 109 7.00 1.00 3.00
C GLU A 109 6.66 0.44 1.61
N ALA A 110 5.93 1.20 0.80
CA ALA A 110 5.44 0.80 -0.52
C ALA A 110 5.85 1.78 -1.65
N SER A 111 6.74 2.72 -1.37
CA SER A 111 7.20 3.70 -2.36
C SER A 111 8.52 3.31 -3.03
N GLY A 112 9.40 2.61 -2.33
CA GLY A 112 10.77 2.29 -2.75
C GLY A 112 11.72 3.50 -2.77
N ALA A 113 11.29 4.67 -2.27
CA ALA A 113 12.14 5.84 -2.18
C ALA A 113 13.10 5.72 -0.98
N ASN A 114 14.39 5.97 -1.20
CA ASN A 114 15.42 5.84 -0.16
C ASN A 114 15.12 6.70 1.08
N SER A 115 14.63 7.93 0.90
CA SER A 115 14.21 8.80 2.00
C SER A 115 13.03 8.22 2.78
N ALA A 116 12.03 7.67 2.08
CA ALA A 116 10.88 7.01 2.70
C ALA A 116 11.30 5.78 3.53
N ILE A 117 12.15 4.93 2.95
CA ILE A 117 12.72 3.75 3.64
C ILE A 117 13.43 4.18 4.93
N ARG A 118 14.27 5.22 4.87
CA ARG A 118 14.98 5.77 6.04
C ARG A 118 14.00 6.25 7.12
N ASN A 119 12.94 6.96 6.74
CA ASN A 119 12.00 7.57 7.66
C ASN A 119 11.08 6.55 8.35
N THR A 120 10.98 5.31 7.85
CA THR A 120 10.16 4.26 8.49
C THR A 120 10.50 4.06 9.97
N LEU A 121 11.80 4.18 10.33
CA LEU A 121 12.27 3.98 11.69
C LEU A 121 11.77 5.07 12.65
N ASP A 122 11.65 6.32 12.14
CA ASP A 122 11.16 7.44 12.94
C ASP A 122 9.65 7.34 13.17
N LEU A 123 8.89 6.84 12.16
CA LEU A 123 7.43 6.70 12.21
C LEU A 123 6.95 5.53 13.08
N ALA A 124 7.80 4.51 13.27
CA ALA A 124 7.46 3.33 14.06
C ALA A 124 7.46 3.62 15.57
N SER A 125 6.53 3.00 16.28
CA SER A 125 6.52 2.96 17.75
C SER A 125 7.69 2.14 18.33
N PHE A 126 7.89 2.18 19.64
CA PHE A 126 8.70 1.16 20.31
C PHE A 126 8.11 -0.24 20.08
N ALA A 127 8.97 -1.24 19.92
CA ALA A 127 8.62 -2.60 19.51
C ALA A 127 7.75 -2.65 18.22
N GLY A 128 7.88 -1.63 17.36
CA GLY A 128 7.15 -1.52 16.11
C GLY A 128 7.66 -2.49 15.03
N ARG A 129 6.81 -2.77 14.07
CA ARG A 129 7.09 -3.69 12.96
C ARG A 129 7.07 -2.93 11.64
N ILE A 130 8.11 -3.11 10.85
CA ILE A 130 8.27 -2.44 9.55
C ILE A 130 8.31 -3.49 8.45
N SER A 131 7.43 -3.36 7.45
CA SER A 131 7.43 -4.22 6.26
C SER A 131 7.87 -3.40 5.04
N PHE A 132 8.98 -3.80 4.43
CA PHE A 132 9.50 -3.21 3.21
C PHE A 132 8.97 -3.96 2.00
N THR A 133 8.14 -3.30 1.21
CA THR A 133 7.52 -3.82 -0.02
C THR A 133 8.02 -3.09 -1.25
N GLY A 134 8.34 -1.80 -1.09
CA GLY A 134 8.94 -0.99 -2.15
C GLY A 134 10.33 -1.50 -2.53
N TRP A 135 10.68 -1.37 -3.81
CA TRP A 135 11.98 -1.80 -4.35
C TRP A 135 12.88 -0.59 -4.59
N PRO A 136 13.87 -0.33 -3.73
CA PRO A 136 14.77 0.80 -3.91
C PRO A 136 15.72 0.56 -5.10
N LYS A 137 16.01 1.63 -5.84
CA LYS A 137 16.98 1.58 -6.96
C LYS A 137 18.43 1.55 -6.50
N GLN A 138 18.69 1.96 -5.27
CA GLN A 138 20.03 2.06 -4.67
C GLN A 138 19.99 1.61 -3.22
N GLU A 139 21.14 1.32 -2.64
CA GLU A 139 21.26 1.03 -1.22
C GLU A 139 20.78 2.20 -0.36
N THR A 140 20.10 1.86 0.73
CA THR A 140 19.62 2.82 1.73
C THR A 140 20.39 2.68 3.03
N SER A 141 21.03 3.75 3.47
CA SER A 141 21.63 3.81 4.80
C SER A 141 20.54 3.95 5.88
N LEU A 142 20.56 3.08 6.87
CA LEU A 142 19.65 3.11 8.01
C LEU A 142 20.41 3.41 9.31
N PRO A 143 19.86 4.26 10.20
CA PRO A 143 20.43 4.49 11.54
C PRO A 143 20.14 3.28 12.43
N THR A 144 21.02 2.29 12.42
CA THR A 144 20.83 1.02 13.10
C THR A 144 20.71 1.14 14.62
N ASN A 145 21.24 2.24 15.21
CA ASN A 145 21.01 2.57 16.60
C ASN A 145 19.53 2.75 16.95
N LEU A 146 18.70 3.27 16.03
CA LEU A 146 17.25 3.39 16.24
C LEU A 146 16.57 2.02 16.25
N ILE A 147 17.07 1.07 15.45
CA ILE A 147 16.54 -0.30 15.43
C ILE A 147 16.69 -0.92 16.82
N THR A 148 17.90 -0.83 17.39
CA THR A 148 18.17 -1.33 18.73
C THR A 148 17.44 -0.53 19.81
N TYR A 149 17.45 0.80 19.71
CA TYR A 149 16.84 1.67 20.71
C TYR A 149 15.33 1.49 20.84
N LYS A 150 14.65 1.32 19.69
CA LYS A 150 13.19 1.13 19.63
C LYS A 150 12.77 -0.35 19.63
N GLU A 151 13.70 -1.31 19.63
CA GLU A 151 13.44 -2.76 19.51
C GLU A 151 12.60 -3.09 18.26
N LEU A 152 12.98 -2.53 17.09
CA LEU A 152 12.20 -2.64 15.87
C LEU A 152 12.37 -4.00 15.19
N ASP A 153 11.26 -4.53 14.66
CA ASP A 153 11.22 -5.73 13.83
C ASP A 153 11.12 -5.33 12.35
N LEU A 154 12.17 -5.57 11.58
CA LEU A 154 12.27 -5.22 10.16
C LEU A 154 12.06 -6.45 9.28
N ARG A 155 11.11 -6.40 8.36
CA ARG A 155 10.72 -7.52 7.51
C ARG A 155 10.67 -7.11 6.04
N GLY A 156 11.30 -7.91 5.17
CA GLY A 156 11.06 -7.83 3.74
C GLY A 156 9.71 -8.46 3.38
N SER A 157 9.02 -7.87 2.43
CA SER A 157 7.79 -8.39 1.84
C SER A 157 7.93 -8.40 0.32
N ARG A 158 7.82 -9.56 -0.30
CA ARG A 158 7.93 -9.67 -1.76
C ARG A 158 6.79 -10.51 -2.32
N THR A 159 6.10 -9.94 -3.32
CA THR A 159 5.00 -10.62 -4.04
C THR A 159 3.94 -11.15 -3.08
N SER A 160 3.62 -12.42 -3.13
CA SER A 160 2.60 -13.08 -2.32
C SER A 160 3.05 -14.46 -1.87
N ALA A 161 2.46 -14.97 -0.80
CA ALA A 161 2.71 -16.31 -0.27
C ALA A 161 1.40 -17.01 0.15
N GLY A 162 0.39 -16.98 -0.74
CA GLY A 162 -0.91 -17.64 -0.52
C GLY A 162 -2.11 -16.71 -0.40
N GLU A 163 -1.96 -15.42 -0.63
CA GLU A 163 -3.01 -14.41 -0.44
C GLU A 163 -4.04 -14.34 -1.60
N PHE A 164 -3.90 -15.13 -2.67
CA PHE A 164 -4.80 -15.04 -3.84
C PHE A 164 -6.28 -15.29 -3.52
N ASP A 165 -6.56 -16.31 -2.70
CA ASP A 165 -7.95 -16.63 -2.33
C ASP A 165 -8.57 -15.50 -1.49
N GLU A 166 -7.79 -14.90 -0.59
CA GLU A 166 -8.22 -13.75 0.18
C GLU A 166 -8.44 -12.53 -0.71
N ALA A 167 -7.51 -12.23 -1.61
CA ALA A 167 -7.63 -11.12 -2.55
C ALA A 167 -8.88 -11.25 -3.42
N LEU A 168 -9.13 -12.42 -4.00
CA LEU A 168 -10.32 -12.69 -4.82
C LEU A 168 -11.61 -12.59 -4.00
N ARG A 169 -11.61 -13.05 -2.75
CA ARG A 169 -12.74 -12.88 -1.83
C ARG A 169 -13.02 -11.39 -1.57
N MET A 170 -11.99 -10.60 -1.26
CA MET A 170 -12.14 -9.16 -1.00
C MET A 170 -12.68 -8.40 -2.22
N LEU A 171 -12.26 -8.78 -3.43
CA LEU A 171 -12.82 -8.23 -4.67
C LEU A 171 -14.28 -8.65 -4.87
N SER A 172 -14.61 -9.90 -4.58
CA SER A 172 -15.96 -10.46 -4.71
C SER A 172 -16.97 -9.83 -3.73
N THR A 173 -16.52 -9.51 -2.51
CA THR A 173 -17.34 -8.87 -1.47
C THR A 173 -17.34 -7.36 -1.52
N LEU A 174 -16.60 -6.77 -2.47
CA LEU A 174 -16.38 -5.32 -2.61
C LEU A 174 -15.75 -4.66 -1.37
N GLU A 175 -15.07 -5.43 -0.52
CA GLU A 175 -14.21 -4.90 0.54
C GLU A 175 -13.08 -4.06 -0.05
N ILE A 176 -12.61 -4.48 -1.25
CA ILE A 176 -11.84 -3.66 -2.19
C ILE A 176 -12.65 -3.59 -3.48
N ASN A 177 -13.20 -2.42 -3.78
CA ASN A 177 -13.90 -2.22 -5.04
C ASN A 177 -12.88 -2.04 -6.17
N PRO A 178 -12.84 -2.92 -7.18
CA PRO A 178 -11.87 -2.81 -8.26
C PRO A 178 -11.93 -1.48 -9.01
N GLN A 179 -13.10 -0.87 -9.14
CA GLN A 179 -13.29 0.42 -9.80
C GLN A 179 -12.60 1.59 -9.09
N ASP A 180 -12.29 1.43 -7.80
CA ASP A 180 -11.56 2.44 -7.02
C ASP A 180 -10.04 2.38 -7.28
N VAL A 181 -9.54 1.32 -7.91
CA VAL A 181 -8.10 1.14 -8.15
C VAL A 181 -7.78 1.11 -9.63
N VAL A 182 -8.63 0.49 -10.47
CA VAL A 182 -8.43 0.43 -11.92
C VAL A 182 -8.86 1.76 -12.54
N SER A 183 -7.88 2.58 -12.90
CA SER A 183 -8.12 3.91 -13.49
C SER A 183 -8.52 3.86 -14.96
N LYS A 184 -8.11 2.80 -15.67
CA LYS A 184 -8.38 2.64 -17.13
C LYS A 184 -8.34 1.16 -17.49
N VAL A 185 -9.22 0.77 -18.41
CA VAL A 185 -9.17 -0.53 -19.09
C VAL A 185 -8.91 -0.28 -20.58
N VAL A 186 -7.99 -1.01 -21.17
CA VAL A 186 -7.57 -0.85 -22.56
C VAL A 186 -7.57 -2.19 -23.30
N ASN A 187 -7.67 -2.17 -24.63
CA ASN A 187 -7.47 -3.36 -25.45
C ASN A 187 -5.97 -3.63 -25.65
N LEU A 188 -5.65 -4.82 -26.14
CA LEU A 188 -4.26 -5.27 -26.32
C LEU A 188 -3.42 -4.35 -27.21
N ASP A 189 -4.01 -3.84 -28.29
CA ASP A 189 -3.38 -2.93 -29.26
C ASP A 189 -3.13 -1.52 -28.69
N GLU A 190 -3.86 -1.12 -27.65
CA GLU A 190 -3.71 0.17 -26.98
C GLU A 190 -2.61 0.16 -25.88
N ILE A 191 -2.06 -1.01 -25.51
CA ILE A 191 -1.06 -1.12 -24.44
C ILE A 191 0.15 -0.20 -24.65
N PRO A 192 0.77 -0.10 -25.86
CA PRO A 192 1.94 0.76 -26.06
C PRO A 192 1.66 2.24 -25.75
N ASP A 193 0.47 2.72 -26.05
CA ASP A 193 0.09 4.10 -25.79
C ASP A 193 -0.31 4.29 -24.33
N ALA A 194 -0.98 3.32 -23.71
CA ALA A 194 -1.29 3.33 -22.29
C ALA A 194 -0.01 3.36 -21.42
N VAL A 195 1.04 2.65 -21.80
CA VAL A 195 2.34 2.67 -21.11
C VAL A 195 2.99 4.06 -21.22
N LYS A 196 2.99 4.68 -22.42
CA LYS A 196 3.50 6.05 -22.60
C LYS A 196 2.70 7.07 -21.78
N GLU A 197 1.39 6.89 -21.71
CA GLU A 197 0.49 7.76 -20.95
C GLU A 197 0.74 7.64 -19.46
N LEU A 198 0.93 6.41 -18.95
CA LEU A 198 1.28 6.13 -17.58
C LEU A 198 2.66 6.72 -17.20
N ASP A 199 3.63 6.63 -18.08
CA ASP A 199 4.97 7.20 -17.86
C ASP A 199 4.94 8.73 -17.86
N ARG A 200 4.11 9.32 -18.77
CA ARG A 200 4.02 10.78 -18.89
C ARG A 200 3.17 11.45 -17.79
N TYR A 201 2.15 10.74 -17.28
CA TYR A 201 1.19 11.27 -16.31
C TYR A 201 0.92 10.27 -15.18
N PRO A 202 1.95 9.87 -14.43
CA PRO A 202 1.84 8.83 -13.39
C PRO A 202 0.89 9.20 -12.25
N GLU A 203 0.61 10.50 -12.05
CA GLU A 203 -0.32 10.99 -11.05
C GLU A 203 -1.78 10.71 -11.39
N ARG A 204 -2.11 10.48 -12.68
CA ARG A 204 -3.49 10.26 -13.14
C ARG A 204 -3.95 8.82 -13.04
N TYR A 205 -3.01 7.90 -12.91
CA TYR A 205 -3.29 6.46 -12.99
C TYR A 205 -2.77 5.74 -11.76
N LEU A 206 -3.64 4.93 -11.15
CA LEU A 206 -3.24 3.96 -10.13
C LEU A 206 -2.91 2.62 -10.77
N LYS A 207 -3.83 2.12 -11.60
CA LYS A 207 -3.66 0.86 -12.35
C LYS A 207 -4.37 0.95 -13.70
N ILE A 208 -3.72 0.45 -14.75
CA ILE A 208 -4.33 0.23 -16.07
C ILE A 208 -4.38 -1.27 -16.30
N ASN A 209 -5.57 -1.80 -16.60
CA ASN A 209 -5.76 -3.19 -16.97
C ASN A 209 -5.90 -3.33 -18.48
N ALA A 210 -5.33 -4.38 -19.07
CA ALA A 210 -5.54 -4.74 -20.47
C ALA A 210 -6.47 -5.95 -20.56
N VAL A 211 -7.38 -5.92 -21.56
CA VAL A 211 -8.30 -7.01 -21.84
C VAL A 211 -8.00 -7.63 -23.20
N PHE A 212 -8.30 -8.92 -23.31
CA PHE A 212 -8.20 -9.72 -24.53
C PHE A 212 -9.61 -10.10 -24.95
N HIS A 213 -9.98 -9.81 -26.16
CA HIS A 213 -11.24 -10.25 -26.78
C HIS A 213 -10.97 -11.23 -27.90
#